data_0ab72b940f7582c37cc13a51b859a662
#
_entry.id   0ab72b940f7582c37cc13a51b859a662
#
_cell.length_a   1.000
_cell.length_b   1.000
_cell.length_c   1.000
_cell.angle_alpha   90.00
_cell.angle_beta   90.00
_cell.angle_gamma   90.00
#
_symmetry.space_group_name_H-M   'P 1'
#
loop_
_entity.id
_entity.type
_entity.pdbx_description
1 polymer ?
#
loop_
_entity_poly.entity_id
_entity_poly.type
_entity_poly.pdbx_seq_one_letter_code
_entity_poly.pdbx_strand_id
1 'polypeptide(L)'
;LDAFAARAASARLAGRSLDLQYYMWHDDLVGHLLAREVYAAAERGVRVRLLLDDINTKGLDPALLALDAHPNIEVRLYNPFRNRSGVWRLLEMVQRFFSVNHRMHNKAWIADGRVALVGGRNIGDEYFDANRSVNFRDLDMLLLGPAVADASAIFDDFWNSSAAVPIEALNPQTPENLHRLVAALAHESADAAAQVYLGRVAASPSAQRLTNHELVPHWSANITVASDPPQKTKGADRRGWLQPRLAAHLDGMHREVLLISPYFVPGKQGTATLLGLARGGTRVGVVTNSLAANDVPAVHSGYERYRDRLLDGGVSLFEIGRHGPVATHGLFGSSGASLHTKAFVIDGARGFVGSFNLDPRSANLNTEMGVLFDDPGLARDLRQEYLRLAAPVLSYAVRRGADGSTQWLDRSTQPPQVLEHEPDTSWWLRTTTRAISWLPIESQL
;
A
#
# COMPACT_ATOMS: atom_id res chain seq x y z
N LEU A 1 -13.46 -4.12 2.83
CA LEU A 1 -14.84 -3.81 2.43
C LEU A 1 -15.10 -2.30 2.44
N ASP A 2 -14.80 -1.60 3.53
CA ASP A 2 -15.06 -0.16 3.70
C ASP A 2 -14.34 0.71 2.66
N ALA A 3 -13.10 0.37 2.34
CA ALA A 3 -12.32 1.06 1.32
C ALA A 3 -12.94 0.93 -0.10
N PHE A 4 -13.60 -0.20 -0.38
CA PHE A 4 -14.36 -0.38 -1.63
C PHE A 4 -15.62 0.51 -1.60
N ALA A 5 -16.39 0.45 -0.50
CA ALA A 5 -17.61 1.25 -0.36
C ALA A 5 -17.34 2.75 -0.56
N ALA A 6 -16.27 3.27 0.04
CA ALA A 6 -15.87 4.67 -0.08
C ALA A 6 -15.52 5.07 -1.53
N ARG A 7 -14.77 4.23 -2.26
CA ARG A 7 -14.43 4.47 -3.67
C ARG A 7 -15.67 4.39 -4.57
N ALA A 8 -16.46 3.33 -4.43
CA ALA A 8 -17.68 3.17 -5.21
C ALA A 8 -18.69 4.30 -4.96
N ALA A 9 -18.91 4.68 -3.69
CA ALA A 9 -19.80 5.78 -3.35
C ALA A 9 -19.30 7.12 -3.92
N SER A 10 -17.99 7.41 -3.79
CA SER A 10 -17.43 8.66 -4.32
C SER A 10 -17.52 8.72 -5.86
N ALA A 11 -17.31 7.58 -6.56
CA ALA A 11 -17.51 7.52 -8.02
C ALA A 11 -18.96 7.76 -8.43
N ARG A 12 -19.92 7.16 -7.70
CA ARG A 12 -21.36 7.35 -7.95
C ARG A 12 -21.83 8.79 -7.71
N LEU A 13 -21.25 9.46 -6.71
CA LEU A 13 -21.59 10.83 -6.33
C LEU A 13 -20.80 11.88 -7.10
N ALA A 14 -19.71 11.51 -7.78
CA ALA A 14 -18.94 12.44 -8.59
C ALA A 14 -19.80 13.08 -9.68
N GLY A 15 -19.72 14.41 -9.79
CA GLY A 15 -20.43 15.22 -10.77
C GLY A 15 -19.51 15.96 -11.73
N ARG A 16 -18.19 15.97 -11.53
CA ARG A 16 -17.23 16.77 -12.32
C ARG A 16 -16.02 15.98 -12.77
N SER A 17 -15.31 15.32 -11.83
CA SER A 17 -14.06 14.65 -12.14
C SER A 17 -13.77 13.47 -11.22
N LEU A 18 -13.04 12.47 -11.76
CA LEU A 18 -12.35 11.42 -11.04
C LEU A 18 -10.89 11.40 -11.48
N ASP A 19 -9.98 11.61 -10.54
CA ASP A 19 -8.55 11.54 -10.79
C ASP A 19 -7.97 10.36 -9.99
N LEU A 20 -7.47 9.35 -10.71
CA LEU A 20 -7.14 8.04 -10.18
C LEU A 20 -5.66 7.75 -10.45
N GLN A 21 -4.87 7.57 -9.39
CA GLN A 21 -3.43 7.29 -9.47
C GLN A 21 -3.12 6.01 -8.72
N TYR A 22 -2.59 4.99 -9.42
CA TYR A 22 -2.31 3.69 -8.81
C TYR A 22 -1.03 3.05 -9.35
N TYR A 23 -0.34 2.33 -8.47
CA TYR A 23 0.77 1.46 -8.84
C TYR A 23 0.28 0.17 -9.52
N MET A 24 -0.82 -0.41 -9.01
CA MET A 24 -1.43 -1.64 -9.54
C MET A 24 -2.95 -1.48 -9.61
N TRP A 25 -3.50 -1.96 -10.73
CA TRP A 25 -4.94 -2.17 -10.92
C TRP A 25 -5.09 -3.55 -11.56
N HIS A 26 -5.60 -4.52 -10.80
CA HIS A 26 -5.68 -5.90 -11.25
C HIS A 26 -6.91 -6.17 -12.12
N ASP A 27 -6.74 -7.15 -13.01
CA ASP A 27 -7.79 -7.73 -13.85
C ASP A 27 -8.49 -8.85 -13.04
N ASP A 28 -9.26 -8.43 -12.04
CA ASP A 28 -9.94 -9.30 -11.07
C ASP A 28 -11.29 -8.71 -10.66
N LEU A 29 -12.01 -9.41 -9.78
CA LEU A 29 -13.37 -9.02 -9.39
C LEU A 29 -13.45 -7.56 -8.90
N VAL A 30 -12.60 -7.14 -7.98
CA VAL A 30 -12.62 -5.77 -7.44
C VAL A 30 -12.18 -4.76 -8.48
N GLY A 31 -11.16 -5.08 -9.27
CA GLY A 31 -10.72 -4.26 -10.39
C GLY A 31 -11.84 -3.98 -11.38
N HIS A 32 -12.61 -5.01 -11.75
CA HIS A 32 -13.75 -4.90 -12.66
C HIS A 32 -14.93 -4.13 -12.05
N LEU A 33 -15.27 -4.40 -10.79
CA LEU A 33 -16.35 -3.67 -10.11
C LEU A 33 -16.06 -2.17 -10.00
N LEU A 34 -14.81 -1.78 -9.66
CA LEU A 34 -14.43 -0.36 -9.62
C LEU A 34 -14.32 0.25 -11.02
N ALA A 35 -13.81 -0.46 -12.01
CA ALA A 35 -13.78 0.00 -13.41
C ALA A 35 -15.18 0.28 -13.93
N ARG A 36 -16.17 -0.55 -13.57
CA ARG A 36 -17.56 -0.32 -13.90
C ARG A 36 -18.12 0.97 -13.26
N GLU A 37 -17.82 1.23 -11.98
CA GLU A 37 -18.25 2.47 -11.33
C GLU A 37 -17.61 3.72 -11.96
N VAL A 38 -16.33 3.62 -12.36
CA VAL A 38 -15.60 4.67 -13.06
C VAL A 38 -16.20 4.92 -14.44
N TYR A 39 -16.47 3.85 -15.21
CA TYR A 39 -17.14 3.95 -16.51
C TYR A 39 -18.54 4.59 -16.38
N ALA A 40 -19.33 4.13 -15.41
CA ALA A 40 -20.66 4.69 -15.16
C ALA A 40 -20.61 6.18 -14.76
N ALA A 41 -19.54 6.64 -14.11
CA ALA A 41 -19.33 8.06 -13.86
C ALA A 41 -19.03 8.81 -15.15
N ALA A 42 -18.18 8.26 -16.03
CA ALA A 42 -17.87 8.85 -17.33
C ALA A 42 -19.10 8.98 -18.25
N GLU A 43 -19.99 7.97 -18.26
CA GLU A 43 -21.28 8.01 -18.97
C GLU A 43 -22.19 9.15 -18.47
N ARG A 44 -22.07 9.57 -17.21
CA ARG A 44 -22.77 10.73 -16.65
C ARG A 44 -22.13 12.07 -17.01
N GLY A 45 -21.01 12.07 -17.77
CA GLY A 45 -20.26 13.27 -18.15
C GLY A 45 -19.15 13.65 -17.18
N VAL A 46 -18.81 12.80 -16.21
CA VAL A 46 -17.67 13.00 -15.29
C VAL A 46 -16.38 12.79 -16.06
N ARG A 47 -15.45 13.76 -15.99
CA ARG A 47 -14.12 13.61 -16.56
C ARG A 47 -13.29 12.65 -15.71
N VAL A 48 -12.76 11.60 -16.31
CA VAL A 48 -11.90 10.61 -15.67
C VAL A 48 -10.47 10.73 -16.19
N ARG A 49 -9.49 10.82 -15.27
CA ARG A 49 -8.08 10.68 -15.57
C ARG A 49 -7.53 9.48 -14.80
N LEU A 50 -7.04 8.48 -15.52
CA LEU A 50 -6.46 7.27 -14.95
C LEU A 50 -4.94 7.23 -15.21
N LEU A 51 -4.15 7.33 -14.13
CA LEU A 51 -2.69 7.24 -14.17
C LEU A 51 -2.22 5.95 -13.49
N LEU A 52 -1.64 5.04 -14.27
CA LEU A 52 -1.14 3.75 -13.78
C LEU A 52 0.38 3.64 -13.97
N ASP A 53 1.06 3.00 -13.02
CA ASP A 53 2.44 2.59 -13.27
C ASP A 53 2.48 1.43 -14.27
N ASP A 54 3.34 1.51 -15.27
CA ASP A 54 3.34 0.56 -16.38
C ASP A 54 3.79 -0.86 -16.03
N ILE A 55 4.51 -1.05 -14.93
CA ILE A 55 5.11 -2.38 -14.65
C ILE A 55 4.06 -3.47 -14.49
N ASN A 56 2.91 -3.12 -13.94
CA ASN A 56 1.80 -4.04 -13.64
C ASN A 56 0.65 -4.00 -14.66
N THR A 57 0.83 -3.28 -15.79
CA THR A 57 -0.21 -3.20 -16.85
C THR A 57 -0.02 -4.22 -17.96
N LYS A 58 0.90 -5.18 -17.81
CA LYS A 58 1.12 -6.21 -18.82
C LYS A 58 -0.15 -7.00 -19.11
N GLY A 59 -0.59 -6.96 -20.37
CA GLY A 59 -1.81 -7.65 -20.82
C GLY A 59 -3.08 -6.81 -20.72
N LEU A 60 -3.05 -5.66 -20.01
CA LEU A 60 -4.21 -4.78 -19.85
C LEU A 60 -4.36 -3.76 -20.98
N ASP A 61 -3.37 -3.60 -21.86
CA ASP A 61 -3.37 -2.59 -22.91
C ASP A 61 -4.67 -2.56 -23.74
N PRO A 62 -5.23 -3.69 -24.20
CA PRO A 62 -6.48 -3.66 -24.98
C PRO A 62 -7.67 -3.08 -24.22
N ALA A 63 -7.82 -3.43 -22.94
CA ALA A 63 -8.90 -2.93 -22.09
C ALA A 63 -8.69 -1.45 -21.73
N LEU A 64 -7.46 -1.05 -21.42
CA LEU A 64 -7.11 0.35 -21.11
C LEU A 64 -7.31 1.25 -22.32
N LEU A 65 -6.94 0.81 -23.55
CA LEU A 65 -7.22 1.52 -24.80
C LEU A 65 -8.71 1.60 -25.11
N ALA A 66 -9.48 0.54 -24.77
CA ALA A 66 -10.93 0.58 -24.92
C ALA A 66 -11.57 1.62 -23.98
N LEU A 67 -11.09 1.73 -22.73
CA LEU A 67 -11.55 2.78 -21.80
C LEU A 67 -11.16 4.17 -22.29
N ASP A 68 -9.92 4.34 -22.77
CA ASP A 68 -9.40 5.61 -23.31
C ASP A 68 -10.17 6.10 -24.55
N ALA A 69 -10.79 5.18 -25.30
CA ALA A 69 -11.67 5.53 -26.42
C ALA A 69 -12.99 6.22 -26.00
N HIS A 70 -13.31 6.23 -24.68
CA HIS A 70 -14.47 6.95 -24.18
C HIS A 70 -14.17 8.47 -24.07
N PRO A 71 -15.03 9.38 -24.56
CA PRO A 71 -14.72 10.81 -24.66
C PRO A 71 -14.43 11.50 -23.31
N ASN A 72 -14.84 10.91 -22.20
CA ASN A 72 -14.65 11.45 -20.86
C ASN A 72 -13.58 10.68 -20.05
N ILE A 73 -12.86 9.73 -20.64
CA ILE A 73 -11.81 8.95 -19.97
C ILE A 73 -10.48 9.18 -20.68
N GLU A 74 -9.44 9.54 -19.95
CA GLU A 74 -8.06 9.61 -20.45
C GLU A 74 -7.17 8.72 -19.59
N VAL A 75 -6.38 7.84 -20.24
CA VAL A 75 -5.49 6.90 -19.59
C VAL A 75 -4.04 7.26 -19.91
N ARG A 76 -3.21 7.42 -18.87
CA ARG A 76 -1.76 7.58 -19.02
C ARG A 76 -1.03 6.51 -18.24
N LEU A 77 0.11 6.05 -18.80
CA LEU A 77 1.02 5.14 -18.14
C LEU A 77 2.27 5.89 -17.68
N TYR A 78 2.66 5.64 -16.42
CA TYR A 78 3.83 6.26 -15.82
C TYR A 78 5.07 5.40 -16.06
N ASN A 79 6.17 6.03 -16.53
CA ASN A 79 7.45 5.42 -16.85
C ASN A 79 7.33 4.15 -17.70
N PRO A 80 6.63 4.21 -18.85
CA PRO A 80 6.30 3.04 -19.64
C PRO A 80 7.49 2.43 -20.37
N PHE A 81 7.39 1.11 -20.59
CA PHE A 81 8.21 0.43 -21.58
C PHE A 81 7.74 0.82 -22.98
N ARG A 82 8.68 1.10 -23.88
CA ARG A 82 8.39 1.36 -25.30
C ARG A 82 7.93 0.10 -26.01
N ASN A 83 8.59 -1.03 -25.67
CA ASN A 83 8.22 -2.34 -26.20
C ASN A 83 7.19 -3.01 -25.28
N ARG A 84 5.97 -3.21 -25.76
CA ARG A 84 4.86 -3.71 -24.97
C ARG A 84 4.86 -5.23 -24.75
N SER A 85 5.55 -6.00 -25.64
CA SER A 85 5.53 -7.46 -25.58
C SER A 85 6.81 -8.11 -26.12
N GLY A 86 6.98 -9.42 -25.87
CA GLY A 86 8.01 -10.25 -26.47
C GLY A 86 9.44 -10.02 -25.96
N VAL A 87 10.41 -10.50 -26.73
CA VAL A 87 11.84 -10.45 -26.40
C VAL A 87 12.37 -9.02 -26.31
N TRP A 88 11.81 -8.12 -27.11
CA TRP A 88 12.21 -6.71 -27.11
C TRP A 88 11.89 -6.00 -25.78
N ARG A 89 10.80 -6.35 -25.12
CA ARG A 89 10.50 -5.86 -23.77
C ARG A 89 11.55 -6.35 -22.76
N LEU A 90 11.96 -7.61 -22.88
CA LEU A 90 13.00 -8.18 -22.01
C LEU A 90 14.35 -7.47 -22.23
N LEU A 91 14.73 -7.24 -23.49
CA LEU A 91 15.95 -6.49 -23.82
C LEU A 91 15.89 -5.05 -23.29
N GLU A 92 14.75 -4.36 -23.45
CA GLU A 92 14.56 -3.02 -22.91
C GLU A 92 14.65 -3.02 -21.38
N MET A 93 14.08 -4.03 -20.71
CA MET A 93 14.17 -4.19 -19.24
C MET A 93 15.62 -4.33 -18.79
N VAL A 94 16.44 -5.07 -19.51
CA VAL A 94 17.88 -5.21 -19.21
C VAL A 94 18.65 -3.91 -19.50
N GLN A 95 18.42 -3.29 -20.65
CA GLN A 95 19.10 -2.05 -21.04
C GLN A 95 18.74 -0.86 -20.15
N ARG A 96 17.47 -0.77 -19.75
CA ARG A 96 16.94 0.32 -18.92
C ARG A 96 16.78 -0.07 -17.46
N PHE A 97 17.44 -1.15 -17.00
CA PHE A 97 17.27 -1.69 -15.65
C PHE A 97 17.26 -0.60 -14.56
N PHE A 98 18.21 0.33 -14.59
CA PHE A 98 18.26 1.40 -13.59
C PHE A 98 17.14 2.44 -13.73
N SER A 99 16.68 2.77 -14.93
CA SER A 99 15.62 3.75 -15.14
C SER A 99 14.22 3.17 -14.99
N VAL A 100 14.05 1.91 -15.43
CA VAL A 100 12.77 1.19 -15.33
C VAL A 100 12.50 0.73 -13.90
N ASN A 101 13.53 0.61 -13.07
CA ASN A 101 13.38 0.22 -11.66
C ASN A 101 12.79 1.32 -10.77
N HIS A 102 12.71 2.56 -11.27
CA HIS A 102 12.03 3.66 -10.60
C HIS A 102 10.53 3.62 -10.90
N ARG A 103 9.69 3.47 -9.88
CA ARG A 103 8.25 3.27 -10.04
C ARG A 103 7.43 4.33 -9.31
N MET A 104 6.24 4.58 -9.83
CA MET A 104 5.24 5.39 -9.16
C MET A 104 4.46 4.52 -8.18
N HIS A 105 4.83 4.59 -6.90
CA HIS A 105 4.16 3.79 -5.86
C HIS A 105 3.06 4.59 -5.13
N ASN A 106 2.67 5.74 -5.67
CA ASN A 106 1.58 6.58 -5.20
C ASN A 106 0.21 5.89 -5.39
N LYS A 107 -0.72 6.12 -4.46
CA LYS A 107 -2.09 5.66 -4.54
C LYS A 107 -3.03 6.76 -4.08
N ALA A 108 -3.82 7.27 -5.03
CA ALA A 108 -4.83 8.29 -4.76
C ALA A 108 -6.09 8.05 -5.59
N TRP A 109 -7.22 8.31 -4.99
CA TRP A 109 -8.54 8.34 -5.61
C TRP A 109 -9.19 9.65 -5.24
N ILE A 110 -9.39 10.55 -6.20
CA ILE A 110 -9.86 11.91 -5.94
C ILE A 110 -11.15 12.13 -6.74
N ALA A 111 -12.23 12.51 -6.04
CA ALA A 111 -13.52 12.81 -6.64
C ALA A 111 -13.83 14.30 -6.51
N ASP A 112 -14.11 14.97 -7.64
CA ASP A 112 -14.51 16.37 -7.77
C ASP A 112 -13.53 17.40 -7.16
N GLY A 113 -12.30 16.98 -6.77
CA GLY A 113 -11.41 17.80 -5.95
C GLY A 113 -11.97 18.12 -4.56
N ARG A 114 -12.91 17.31 -4.06
CA ARG A 114 -13.61 17.48 -2.79
C ARG A 114 -13.39 16.36 -1.81
N VAL A 115 -13.19 15.15 -2.33
CA VAL A 115 -12.92 13.93 -1.56
C VAL A 115 -11.65 13.30 -2.11
N ALA A 116 -10.73 12.91 -1.23
CA ALA A 116 -9.57 12.12 -1.62
C ALA A 116 -9.42 10.90 -0.71
N LEU A 117 -9.11 9.74 -1.28
CA LEU A 117 -8.63 8.57 -0.56
C LEU A 117 -7.16 8.40 -0.89
N VAL A 118 -6.30 8.47 0.13
CA VAL A 118 -4.84 8.36 0.02
C VAL A 118 -4.35 7.33 1.02
N GLY A 119 -3.50 6.41 0.59
CA GLY A 119 -3.01 5.35 1.48
C GLY A 119 -2.06 4.37 0.81
N GLY A 120 -2.01 3.15 1.36
CA GLY A 120 -1.16 2.06 0.86
C GLY A 120 -1.81 1.15 -0.18
N ARG A 121 -3.14 1.21 -0.33
CA ARG A 121 -3.97 0.23 -1.03
C ARG A 121 -3.94 0.39 -2.55
N ASN A 122 -3.55 -0.67 -3.26
CA ASN A 122 -3.78 -0.79 -4.70
C ASN A 122 -5.21 -1.25 -5.00
N ILE A 123 -5.54 -1.44 -6.28
CA ILE A 123 -6.82 -2.04 -6.71
C ILE A 123 -6.59 -3.49 -7.08
N GLY A 124 -7.23 -4.39 -6.35
CA GLY A 124 -7.16 -5.85 -6.53
C GLY A 124 -7.85 -6.59 -5.40
N ASP A 125 -8.27 -7.82 -5.63
CA ASP A 125 -9.07 -8.64 -4.71
C ASP A 125 -8.44 -8.76 -3.31
N GLU A 126 -7.13 -8.93 -3.25
CA GLU A 126 -6.38 -9.09 -2.00
C GLU A 126 -6.36 -7.82 -1.14
N TYR A 127 -6.58 -6.65 -1.72
CA TYR A 127 -6.64 -5.38 -1.00
C TYR A 127 -8.01 -5.05 -0.43
N PHE A 128 -9.07 -5.78 -0.85
CA PHE A 128 -10.45 -5.43 -0.53
C PHE A 128 -11.26 -6.60 0.08
N ASP A 129 -10.58 -7.58 0.65
CA ASP A 129 -11.18 -8.77 1.27
C ASP A 129 -11.99 -9.64 0.28
N ALA A 130 -11.63 -9.64 -1.00
CA ALA A 130 -12.28 -10.43 -2.04
C ALA A 130 -11.49 -11.69 -2.40
N ASN A 131 -10.20 -11.76 -2.08
CA ASN A 131 -9.35 -12.90 -2.42
C ASN A 131 -9.64 -14.08 -1.48
N ARG A 132 -9.61 -15.31 -2.03
CA ARG A 132 -9.91 -16.55 -1.29
C ARG A 132 -8.73 -17.08 -0.48
N SER A 133 -7.51 -16.70 -0.82
CA SER A 133 -6.28 -17.26 -0.22
C SER A 133 -5.57 -16.28 0.71
N VAL A 134 -5.38 -15.03 0.29
CA VAL A 134 -4.66 -14.01 1.07
C VAL A 134 -5.37 -12.68 0.94
N ASN A 135 -5.59 -11.99 2.05
CA ASN A 135 -6.05 -10.60 2.04
C ASN A 135 -5.09 -9.71 2.82
N PHE A 136 -4.80 -8.55 2.25
CA PHE A 136 -3.90 -7.58 2.86
C PHE A 136 -4.61 -6.69 3.89
N ARG A 137 -3.97 -6.49 5.02
CA ARG A 137 -4.36 -5.46 5.99
C ARG A 137 -3.70 -4.17 5.59
N ASP A 138 -4.49 -3.20 5.13
CA ASP A 138 -4.00 -1.90 4.69
C ASP A 138 -4.88 -0.77 5.18
N LEU A 139 -4.33 0.46 5.23
CA LEU A 139 -5.00 1.67 5.66
C LEU A 139 -5.03 2.71 4.55
N ASP A 140 -6.18 3.37 4.43
CA ASP A 140 -6.37 4.58 3.65
C ASP A 140 -6.94 5.69 4.54
N MET A 141 -6.61 6.92 4.22
CA MET A 141 -7.22 8.13 4.78
C MET A 141 -8.25 8.67 3.79
N LEU A 142 -9.50 8.82 4.23
CA LEU A 142 -10.52 9.57 3.50
C LEU A 142 -10.44 11.03 3.95
N LEU A 143 -10.16 11.91 3.02
CA LEU A 143 -9.90 13.32 3.24
C LEU A 143 -11.02 14.18 2.64
N LEU A 144 -11.37 15.23 3.35
CA LEU A 144 -12.28 16.30 2.95
C LEU A 144 -11.62 17.65 3.24
N GLY A 145 -12.02 18.69 2.51
CA GLY A 145 -11.52 20.04 2.76
C GLY A 145 -10.13 20.32 2.16
N PRO A 146 -9.33 21.23 2.76
CA PRO A 146 -8.11 21.76 2.13
C PRO A 146 -7.05 20.73 1.77
N ALA A 147 -6.90 19.65 2.53
CA ALA A 147 -5.94 18.58 2.24
C ALA A 147 -6.21 17.86 0.90
N VAL A 148 -7.44 17.94 0.37
CA VAL A 148 -7.76 17.39 -0.96
C VAL A 148 -7.07 18.20 -2.06
N ALA A 149 -6.86 19.50 -1.87
CA ALA A 149 -6.14 20.33 -2.83
C ALA A 149 -4.67 19.89 -2.95
N ASP A 150 -4.02 19.50 -1.83
CA ASP A 150 -2.66 18.92 -1.87
C ASP A 150 -2.63 17.65 -2.72
N ALA A 151 -3.57 16.72 -2.48
CA ALA A 151 -3.66 15.48 -3.24
C ALA A 151 -3.90 15.73 -4.72
N SER A 152 -4.75 16.71 -5.07
CA SER A 152 -5.04 17.10 -6.45
C SER A 152 -3.81 17.72 -7.13
N ALA A 153 -3.08 18.59 -6.44
CA ALA A 153 -1.85 19.19 -6.95
C ALA A 153 -0.77 18.12 -7.21
N ILE A 154 -0.60 17.17 -6.29
CA ILE A 154 0.31 16.04 -6.48
C ILE A 154 -0.11 15.22 -7.71
N PHE A 155 -1.39 14.89 -7.84
CA PHE A 155 -1.88 14.18 -9.02
C PHE A 155 -1.55 14.93 -10.32
N ASP A 156 -1.81 16.25 -10.36
CA ASP A 156 -1.54 17.09 -11.53
C ASP A 156 -0.05 17.16 -11.87
N ASP A 157 0.83 17.21 -10.86
CA ASP A 157 2.29 17.17 -11.05
C ASP A 157 2.72 15.86 -11.74
N PHE A 158 2.17 14.73 -11.31
CA PHE A 158 2.45 13.42 -11.91
C PHE A 158 1.83 13.30 -13.29
N TRP A 159 0.57 13.70 -13.46
CA TRP A 159 -0.15 13.66 -14.72
C TRP A 159 0.52 14.47 -15.82
N ASN A 160 1.02 15.66 -15.50
CA ASN A 160 1.69 16.56 -16.43
C ASN A 160 3.19 16.30 -16.57
N SER A 161 3.73 15.33 -15.84
CA SER A 161 5.15 15.01 -15.92
C SER A 161 5.51 14.34 -17.25
N SER A 162 6.76 14.51 -17.68
CA SER A 162 7.28 13.81 -18.87
C SER A 162 7.39 12.28 -18.71
N ALA A 163 7.11 11.75 -17.53
CA ALA A 163 7.06 10.31 -17.27
C ALA A 163 5.67 9.71 -17.51
N ALA A 164 4.61 10.53 -17.51
CA ALA A 164 3.25 10.11 -17.80
C ALA A 164 2.96 10.24 -19.29
N VAL A 165 2.74 9.13 -19.96
CA VAL A 165 2.56 9.06 -21.43
C VAL A 165 1.16 8.55 -21.73
N PRO A 166 0.37 9.25 -22.61
CA PRO A 166 -0.91 8.76 -23.06
C PRO A 166 -0.81 7.35 -23.63
N ILE A 167 -1.74 6.46 -23.28
CA ILE A 167 -1.66 5.05 -23.69
C ILE A 167 -1.71 4.88 -25.20
N GLU A 168 -2.48 5.70 -25.89
CA GLU A 168 -2.59 5.71 -27.35
C GLU A 168 -1.24 5.98 -28.05
N ALA A 169 -0.37 6.81 -27.42
CA ALA A 169 0.95 7.11 -27.94
C ALA A 169 1.97 5.97 -27.81
N LEU A 170 1.67 4.97 -26.97
CA LEU A 170 2.56 3.85 -26.70
C LEU A 170 2.24 2.63 -27.57
N ASN A 171 1.04 2.55 -28.12
CA ASN A 171 0.55 1.26 -28.58
C ASN A 171 -0.09 1.27 -29.95
N PRO A 172 0.51 0.52 -30.88
CA PRO A 172 -0.14 0.22 -32.15
C PRO A 172 -1.15 -0.95 -32.07
N GLN A 173 -1.46 -1.49 -30.88
CA GLN A 173 -2.41 -2.60 -30.78
C GLN A 173 -3.84 -2.10 -31.05
N THR A 174 -4.64 -2.97 -31.64
CA THR A 174 -6.06 -2.69 -31.82
C THR A 174 -6.74 -2.69 -30.45
N PRO A 175 -7.44 -1.61 -30.06
CA PRO A 175 -8.17 -1.59 -28.80
C PRO A 175 -9.23 -2.68 -28.79
N GLU A 176 -9.54 -3.20 -27.62
CA GLU A 176 -10.72 -4.02 -27.42
C GLU A 176 -11.97 -3.17 -27.76
N ASN A 177 -13.03 -3.81 -28.22
CA ASN A 177 -14.28 -3.11 -28.45
C ASN A 177 -14.88 -2.66 -27.11
N LEU A 178 -15.01 -1.33 -26.90
CA LEU A 178 -15.52 -0.75 -25.66
C LEU A 178 -16.88 -1.34 -25.23
N HIS A 179 -17.81 -1.52 -26.18
CA HIS A 179 -19.11 -2.12 -25.85
C HIS A 179 -18.98 -3.56 -25.35
N ARG A 180 -18.02 -4.32 -25.89
CA ARG A 180 -17.75 -5.68 -25.42
C ARG A 180 -17.15 -5.68 -24.02
N LEU A 181 -16.17 -4.81 -23.76
CA LEU A 181 -15.59 -4.63 -22.43
C LEU A 181 -16.66 -4.27 -21.39
N VAL A 182 -17.48 -3.28 -21.69
CA VAL A 182 -18.56 -2.82 -20.80
C VAL A 182 -19.59 -3.93 -20.56
N ALA A 183 -19.96 -4.68 -21.59
CA ALA A 183 -20.86 -5.83 -21.44
C ALA A 183 -20.26 -6.92 -20.55
N ALA A 184 -18.95 -7.20 -20.68
CA ALA A 184 -18.24 -8.15 -19.80
C ALA A 184 -18.23 -7.68 -18.34
N LEU A 185 -17.88 -6.41 -18.07
CA LEU A 185 -17.92 -5.83 -16.72
C LEU A 185 -19.32 -5.86 -16.10
N ALA A 186 -20.36 -5.62 -16.92
CA ALA A 186 -21.74 -5.72 -16.47
C ALA A 186 -22.15 -7.15 -16.14
N HIS A 187 -21.77 -8.11 -16.98
CA HIS A 187 -22.03 -9.53 -16.77
C HIS A 187 -21.36 -10.03 -15.48
N GLU A 188 -20.07 -9.78 -15.31
CA GLU A 188 -19.32 -10.20 -14.12
C GLU A 188 -19.87 -9.58 -12.83
N SER A 189 -20.32 -8.33 -12.88
CA SER A 189 -20.93 -7.70 -11.70
C SER A 189 -22.27 -8.34 -11.31
N ALA A 190 -22.93 -9.08 -12.21
CA ALA A 190 -24.16 -9.81 -11.96
C ALA A 190 -23.88 -11.26 -11.48
N ASP A 191 -22.66 -11.74 -11.56
CA ASP A 191 -22.29 -13.09 -11.15
C ASP A 191 -22.50 -13.30 -9.65
N ALA A 192 -22.79 -14.55 -9.26
CA ALA A 192 -23.05 -14.92 -7.88
C ALA A 192 -21.92 -14.51 -6.92
N ALA A 193 -20.65 -14.65 -7.33
CA ALA A 193 -19.50 -14.25 -6.52
C ALA A 193 -19.46 -12.73 -6.29
N ALA A 194 -19.72 -11.94 -7.33
CA ALA A 194 -19.81 -10.49 -7.23
C ALA A 194 -20.95 -10.06 -6.32
N GLN A 195 -22.13 -10.68 -6.46
CA GLN A 195 -23.30 -10.36 -5.62
C GLN A 195 -23.05 -10.70 -4.15
N VAL A 196 -22.41 -11.82 -3.84
CA VAL A 196 -22.00 -12.17 -2.48
C VAL A 196 -21.02 -11.14 -1.92
N TYR A 197 -20.02 -10.73 -2.70
CA TYR A 197 -19.06 -9.71 -2.29
C TYR A 197 -19.74 -8.35 -2.03
N LEU A 198 -20.56 -7.89 -2.96
CA LEU A 198 -21.31 -6.62 -2.83
C LEU A 198 -22.28 -6.64 -1.65
N GLY A 199 -22.92 -7.79 -1.37
CA GLY A 199 -23.73 -8.01 -0.16
C GLY A 199 -22.92 -7.84 1.13
N ARG A 200 -21.68 -8.37 1.17
CA ARG A 200 -20.76 -8.16 2.31
C ARG A 200 -20.36 -6.69 2.45
N VAL A 201 -20.08 -6.01 1.35
CA VAL A 201 -19.77 -4.57 1.34
C VAL A 201 -20.95 -3.77 1.91
N ALA A 202 -22.17 -4.00 1.41
CA ALA A 202 -23.37 -3.31 1.90
C ALA A 202 -23.67 -3.58 3.36
N ALA A 203 -23.33 -4.78 3.87
CA ALA A 203 -23.52 -5.17 5.26
C ALA A 203 -22.42 -4.64 6.20
N SER A 204 -21.32 -4.08 5.67
CA SER A 204 -20.23 -3.59 6.53
C SER A 204 -20.66 -2.37 7.35
N PRO A 205 -20.29 -2.29 8.64
CA PRO A 205 -20.72 -1.18 9.50
C PRO A 205 -20.33 0.21 8.99
N SER A 206 -19.14 0.31 8.34
CA SER A 206 -18.68 1.60 7.81
C SER A 206 -19.40 1.98 6.52
N ALA A 207 -19.74 1.01 5.66
CA ALA A 207 -20.57 1.28 4.48
C ALA A 207 -21.97 1.75 4.88
N GLN A 208 -22.57 1.11 5.91
CA GLN A 208 -23.86 1.53 6.45
C GLN A 208 -23.80 2.94 7.03
N ARG A 209 -22.76 3.26 7.83
CA ARG A 209 -22.57 4.62 8.36
C ARG A 209 -22.35 5.66 7.24
N LEU A 210 -21.62 5.30 6.19
CA LEU A 210 -21.46 6.17 5.02
C LEU A 210 -22.81 6.43 4.35
N THR A 211 -23.61 5.39 4.13
CA THR A 211 -24.93 5.49 3.49
C THR A 211 -25.93 6.27 4.35
N ASN A 212 -25.85 6.12 5.66
CA ASN A 212 -26.75 6.77 6.61
C ASN A 212 -26.29 8.19 7.00
N HIS A 213 -25.18 8.68 6.44
CA HIS A 213 -24.56 9.95 6.84
C HIS A 213 -24.13 10.01 8.32
N GLU A 214 -23.74 8.88 8.89
CA GLU A 214 -23.35 8.72 10.28
C GLU A 214 -21.81 8.66 10.48
N LEU A 215 -21.03 8.97 9.46
CA LEU A 215 -19.58 9.06 9.60
C LEU A 215 -19.21 10.24 10.51
N VAL A 216 -18.44 9.95 11.55
CA VAL A 216 -17.89 10.98 12.44
C VAL A 216 -16.49 11.34 11.95
N PRO A 217 -16.30 12.54 11.38
CA PRO A 217 -14.99 12.98 10.91
C PRO A 217 -14.11 13.45 12.05
N HIS A 218 -12.82 13.26 11.93
CA HIS A 218 -11.82 13.99 12.71
C HIS A 218 -11.58 15.35 12.06
N TRP A 219 -11.86 16.42 12.80
CA TRP A 219 -11.61 17.80 12.36
C TRP A 219 -10.22 18.23 12.82
N SER A 220 -9.32 18.43 11.88
CA SER A 220 -7.95 18.84 12.17
C SER A 220 -7.49 19.96 11.23
N ALA A 221 -6.75 20.91 11.76
CA ALA A 221 -6.11 21.97 10.97
C ALA A 221 -4.74 21.56 10.42
N ASN A 222 -4.16 20.48 10.94
CA ASN A 222 -2.78 20.08 10.68
C ASN A 222 -2.73 18.74 9.93
N ILE A 223 -3.33 18.71 8.75
CA ILE A 223 -3.28 17.57 7.83
C ILE A 223 -2.64 18.05 6.52
N THR A 224 -1.63 17.35 6.05
CA THR A 224 -0.93 17.63 4.80
C THR A 224 -0.77 16.34 3.99
N VAL A 225 -1.11 16.37 2.71
CA VAL A 225 -0.73 15.31 1.78
C VAL A 225 0.63 15.66 1.20
N ALA A 226 1.56 14.74 1.31
CA ALA A 226 2.92 14.91 0.81
C ALA A 226 3.31 13.75 -0.10
N SER A 227 4.16 14.03 -1.09
CA SER A 227 4.67 13.04 -2.03
C SER A 227 6.12 13.33 -2.40
N ASP A 228 6.80 12.30 -2.87
CA ASP A 228 8.01 12.50 -3.69
C ASP A 228 7.64 13.20 -5.00
N PRO A 229 8.54 14.00 -5.58
CA PRO A 229 8.30 14.62 -6.88
C PRO A 229 8.40 13.56 -8.00
N PRO A 230 7.66 13.72 -9.11
CA PRO A 230 7.76 12.78 -10.25
C PRO A 230 9.20 12.65 -10.80
N GLN A 231 10.04 13.69 -10.65
CA GLN A 231 11.43 13.70 -11.09
C GLN A 231 12.38 12.87 -10.21
N LYS A 232 11.94 12.35 -9.05
CA LYS A 232 12.74 11.44 -8.21
C LYS A 232 13.33 10.30 -9.04
N THR A 233 12.59 9.81 -10.02
CA THR A 233 13.03 8.78 -10.97
C THR A 233 14.22 9.19 -11.86
N LYS A 234 14.54 10.48 -11.91
CA LYS A 234 15.65 11.05 -12.70
C LYS A 234 16.81 11.55 -11.83
N GLY A 235 16.86 11.18 -10.55
CA GLY A 235 17.92 11.59 -9.63
C GLY A 235 17.82 13.04 -9.18
N ALA A 236 16.62 13.58 -9.05
CA ALA A 236 16.36 14.94 -8.60
C ALA A 236 16.89 15.23 -7.19
N ASP A 237 17.01 16.52 -6.88
CA ASP A 237 17.42 17.03 -5.58
C ASP A 237 16.58 16.42 -4.44
N ARG A 238 17.25 15.79 -3.49
CA ARG A 238 16.62 15.08 -2.37
C ARG A 238 15.83 15.99 -1.41
N ARG A 239 16.01 17.31 -1.46
CA ARG A 239 15.29 18.24 -0.59
C ARG A 239 13.78 18.21 -0.74
N GLY A 240 13.26 17.83 -1.93
CA GLY A 240 11.84 17.69 -2.19
C GLY A 240 11.28 16.28 -1.92
N TRP A 241 12.11 15.33 -1.48
CA TRP A 241 11.66 13.94 -1.28
C TRP A 241 10.87 13.76 0.00
N LEU A 242 10.00 12.74 0.00
CA LEU A 242 9.16 12.40 1.14
C LEU A 242 10.00 11.89 2.33
N GLN A 243 11.01 11.06 2.06
CA GLN A 243 11.84 10.46 3.11
C GLN A 243 12.47 11.48 4.08
N PRO A 244 13.10 12.60 3.64
CA PRO A 244 13.58 13.63 4.56
C PRO A 244 12.48 14.30 5.39
N ARG A 245 11.27 14.46 4.82
CA ARG A 245 10.12 15.00 5.56
C ARG A 245 9.66 14.04 6.66
N LEU A 246 9.59 12.73 6.36
CA LEU A 246 9.25 11.71 7.36
C LEU A 246 10.32 11.61 8.45
N ALA A 247 11.62 11.68 8.08
CA ALA A 247 12.71 11.66 9.02
C ALA A 247 12.66 12.85 10.01
N ALA A 248 12.33 14.05 9.51
CA ALA A 248 12.19 15.23 10.36
C ALA A 248 11.11 15.09 11.45
N HIS A 249 10.08 14.26 11.25
CA HIS A 249 9.08 13.96 12.29
C HIS A 249 9.62 13.05 13.40
N LEU A 250 10.69 12.30 13.11
CA LEU A 250 11.36 11.41 14.07
C LEU A 250 12.50 12.12 14.82
N ASP A 251 12.83 13.37 14.46
CA ASP A 251 13.85 14.14 15.14
C ASP A 251 13.36 14.64 16.49
N GLY A 252 14.24 14.63 17.48
CA GLY A 252 13.96 15.10 18.81
C GLY A 252 13.72 14.00 19.85
N MET A 253 13.32 14.39 21.05
CA MET A 253 12.98 13.47 22.13
C MET A 253 11.50 13.12 22.08
N HIS A 254 11.20 11.83 22.07
CA HIS A 254 9.84 11.29 22.07
C HIS A 254 9.66 10.32 23.24
N ARG A 255 8.41 10.14 23.67
CA ARG A 255 8.02 9.11 24.64
C ARG A 255 7.79 7.78 23.95
N GLU A 256 7.17 7.81 22.77
CA GLU A 256 6.76 6.62 22.04
C GLU A 256 6.83 6.86 20.52
N VAL A 257 7.44 5.91 19.80
CA VAL A 257 7.43 5.84 18.33
C VAL A 257 7.02 4.44 17.92
N LEU A 258 5.89 4.30 17.26
CA LEU A 258 5.32 3.03 16.81
C LEU A 258 5.23 3.02 15.30
N LEU A 259 5.79 2.00 14.68
CA LEU A 259 5.95 1.86 13.24
C LEU A 259 5.19 0.61 12.75
N ILE A 260 4.51 0.74 11.63
CA ILE A 260 3.85 -0.36 10.93
C ILE A 260 4.39 -0.37 9.50
N SER A 261 5.09 -1.44 9.10
CA SER A 261 5.64 -1.54 7.76
C SER A 261 5.73 -3.01 7.34
N PRO A 262 5.05 -3.40 6.25
CA PRO A 262 5.10 -4.78 5.73
C PRO A 262 6.50 -5.17 5.30
N TYR A 263 7.20 -4.22 4.67
CA TYR A 263 8.59 -4.32 4.25
C TYR A 263 9.41 -3.40 5.16
N PHE A 264 10.19 -4.02 6.04
CA PHE A 264 10.96 -3.31 7.05
C PHE A 264 12.45 -3.63 6.89
N VAL A 265 13.13 -2.85 6.07
CA VAL A 265 14.59 -2.91 5.86
C VAL A 265 15.16 -1.53 6.18
N PRO A 266 15.38 -1.20 7.47
CA PRO A 266 15.73 0.16 7.89
C PRO A 266 17.09 0.64 7.38
N GLY A 267 17.93 -0.27 6.91
CA GLY A 267 19.30 0.04 6.51
C GLY A 267 20.15 0.53 7.69
N LYS A 268 21.38 0.92 7.42
CA LYS A 268 22.30 1.40 8.47
C LYS A 268 21.81 2.68 9.15
N GLN A 269 21.29 3.63 8.34
CA GLN A 269 20.83 4.94 8.84
C GLN A 269 19.54 4.82 9.66
N GLY A 270 18.52 4.14 9.14
CA GLY A 270 17.28 3.93 9.88
C GLY A 270 17.48 3.15 11.17
N THR A 271 18.34 2.10 11.14
CA THR A 271 18.74 1.38 12.36
C THR A 271 19.40 2.31 13.36
N ALA A 272 20.32 3.16 12.93
CA ALA A 272 21.00 4.11 13.84
C ALA A 272 20.00 5.10 14.47
N THR A 273 19.03 5.60 13.68
CA THR A 273 17.96 6.48 14.15
C THR A 273 17.09 5.80 15.23
N LEU A 274 16.59 4.57 14.96
CA LEU A 274 15.73 3.84 15.89
C LEU A 274 16.46 3.49 17.20
N LEU A 275 17.73 3.08 17.08
CA LEU A 275 18.59 2.83 18.25
C LEU A 275 18.92 4.12 19.02
N GLY A 276 19.07 5.24 18.34
CA GLY A 276 19.26 6.55 18.99
C GLY A 276 18.05 6.95 19.83
N LEU A 277 16.84 6.79 19.28
CA LEU A 277 15.59 7.03 19.99
C LEU A 277 15.47 6.10 21.23
N ALA A 278 15.68 4.81 21.05
CA ALA A 278 15.59 3.83 22.16
C ALA A 278 16.59 4.14 23.28
N ARG A 279 17.84 4.48 22.96
CA ARG A 279 18.87 4.90 23.94
C ARG A 279 18.51 6.20 24.64
N GLY A 280 17.80 7.10 23.96
CA GLY A 280 17.25 8.34 24.52
C GLY A 280 16.04 8.12 25.44
N GLY A 281 15.62 6.86 25.66
CA GLY A 281 14.49 6.51 26.51
C GLY A 281 13.13 6.48 25.78
N THR A 282 13.11 6.67 24.46
CA THR A 282 11.90 6.52 23.66
C THR A 282 11.49 5.05 23.58
N ARG A 283 10.22 4.74 23.83
CA ARG A 283 9.66 3.42 23.53
C ARG A 283 9.48 3.27 22.02
N VAL A 284 10.30 2.45 21.40
CA VAL A 284 10.24 2.18 19.95
C VAL A 284 9.66 0.80 19.71
N GLY A 285 8.60 0.72 18.90
CA GLY A 285 7.97 -0.54 18.53
C GLY A 285 7.73 -0.63 17.02
N VAL A 286 7.92 -1.83 16.47
CA VAL A 286 7.71 -2.11 15.04
C VAL A 286 6.82 -3.33 14.88
N VAL A 287 5.83 -3.23 14.01
CA VAL A 287 5.06 -4.37 13.49
C VAL A 287 5.41 -4.55 12.01
N THR A 288 5.82 -5.76 11.65
CA THR A 288 6.16 -6.14 10.27
C THR A 288 5.64 -7.55 9.95
N ASN A 289 5.83 -8.03 8.72
CA ASN A 289 5.50 -9.40 8.35
C ASN A 289 6.56 -10.39 8.85
N SER A 290 6.12 -11.55 9.36
CA SER A 290 7.00 -12.72 9.51
C SER A 290 7.44 -13.22 8.13
N LEU A 291 8.44 -14.10 8.09
CA LEU A 291 8.88 -14.74 6.85
C LEU A 291 7.73 -15.48 6.15
N ALA A 292 6.87 -16.15 6.89
CA ALA A 292 5.73 -16.89 6.34
C ALA A 292 4.64 -15.98 5.78
N ALA A 293 4.47 -14.77 6.33
CA ALA A 293 3.47 -13.79 5.90
C ALA A 293 3.99 -12.83 4.83
N ASN A 294 5.30 -12.84 4.55
CA ASN A 294 5.93 -11.95 3.58
C ASN A 294 5.82 -12.54 2.17
N ASP A 295 5.27 -11.77 1.22
CA ASP A 295 5.16 -12.13 -0.19
C ASP A 295 6.47 -11.99 -0.97
N VAL A 296 7.47 -11.28 -0.39
CA VAL A 296 8.80 -11.07 -0.99
C VAL A 296 9.90 -11.56 -0.03
N PRO A 297 10.33 -12.83 -0.08
CA PRO A 297 11.36 -13.39 0.81
C PRO A 297 12.69 -12.61 0.81
N ALA A 298 13.03 -11.98 -0.32
CA ALA A 298 14.23 -11.14 -0.42
C ALA A 298 14.18 -9.92 0.52
N VAL A 299 13.01 -9.30 0.70
CA VAL A 299 12.82 -8.20 1.66
C VAL A 299 13.00 -8.68 3.09
N HIS A 300 12.43 -9.85 3.43
CA HIS A 300 12.64 -10.43 4.76
C HIS A 300 14.11 -10.71 5.03
N SER A 301 14.85 -11.21 4.04
CA SER A 301 16.30 -11.42 4.17
C SER A 301 17.09 -10.13 4.47
N GLY A 302 16.62 -9.00 3.93
CA GLY A 302 17.14 -7.67 4.24
C GLY A 302 16.86 -7.23 5.68
N TYR A 303 15.65 -7.53 6.18
CA TYR A 303 15.24 -7.25 7.57
C TYR A 303 16.07 -8.07 8.59
N GLU A 304 16.28 -9.38 8.35
CA GLU A 304 17.05 -10.26 9.24
C GLU A 304 18.43 -9.68 9.61
N ARG A 305 19.08 -8.95 8.70
CA ARG A 305 20.39 -8.33 8.93
C ARG A 305 20.39 -7.30 10.06
N TYR A 306 19.24 -6.70 10.35
CA TYR A 306 19.10 -5.61 11.32
C TYR A 306 18.36 -6.04 12.58
N ARG A 307 17.61 -7.16 12.52
CA ARG A 307 16.71 -7.63 13.58
C ARG A 307 17.39 -7.77 14.92
N ASP A 308 18.48 -8.54 14.98
CA ASP A 308 19.19 -8.79 16.23
C ASP A 308 19.72 -7.50 16.86
N ARG A 309 20.31 -6.64 16.05
CA ARG A 309 20.82 -5.35 16.52
C ARG A 309 19.74 -4.42 17.06
N LEU A 310 18.55 -4.43 16.45
CA LEU A 310 17.40 -3.67 16.91
C LEU A 310 16.90 -4.20 18.27
N LEU A 311 16.78 -5.52 18.40
CA LEU A 311 16.39 -6.18 19.66
C LEU A 311 17.38 -5.88 20.78
N ASP A 312 18.69 -6.04 20.54
CA ASP A 312 19.75 -5.76 21.50
C ASP A 312 19.76 -4.28 21.93
N GLY A 313 19.29 -3.39 21.06
CA GLY A 313 19.16 -1.96 21.33
C GLY A 313 17.84 -1.54 21.96
N GLY A 314 16.97 -2.48 22.34
CA GLY A 314 15.73 -2.20 23.07
C GLY A 314 14.52 -1.85 22.19
N VAL A 315 14.59 -2.07 20.88
CA VAL A 315 13.44 -1.93 19.98
C VAL A 315 12.53 -3.14 20.11
N SER A 316 11.24 -2.94 20.33
CA SER A 316 10.24 -4.00 20.38
C SER A 316 9.82 -4.40 18.96
N LEU A 317 10.00 -5.67 18.59
CA LEU A 317 9.64 -6.18 17.28
C LEU A 317 8.47 -7.18 17.39
N PHE A 318 7.48 -7.01 16.52
CA PHE A 318 6.34 -7.89 16.39
C PHE A 318 6.20 -8.32 14.93
N GLU A 319 6.16 -9.62 14.70
CA GLU A 319 6.02 -10.20 13.38
C GLU A 319 4.63 -10.81 13.20
N ILE A 320 3.86 -10.33 12.23
CA ILE A 320 2.52 -10.84 11.92
C ILE A 320 2.62 -12.31 11.51
N GLY A 321 1.90 -13.17 12.22
CA GLY A 321 1.77 -14.58 11.89
C GLY A 321 0.85 -14.81 10.69
N ARG A 322 1.05 -15.93 9.98
CA ARG A 322 0.17 -16.35 8.89
C ARG A 322 -1.23 -16.76 9.38
N HIS A 323 -1.31 -17.19 10.62
CA HIS A 323 -2.56 -17.56 11.30
C HIS A 323 -3.08 -16.35 12.10
N GLY A 324 -3.66 -15.39 11.42
CA GLY A 324 -4.57 -14.46 12.10
C GLY A 324 -5.76 -15.24 12.66
N PRO A 325 -6.53 -14.71 13.66
CA PRO A 325 -7.73 -15.36 14.12
C PRO A 325 -8.54 -15.76 12.90
N VAL A 326 -8.91 -17.04 12.84
CA VAL A 326 -9.81 -17.57 11.82
C VAL A 326 -10.94 -16.54 11.71
N ALA A 327 -10.92 -15.79 10.61
CA ALA A 327 -11.95 -14.81 10.37
C ALA A 327 -13.26 -15.55 10.57
N THR A 328 -14.10 -15.00 11.42
CA THR A 328 -15.44 -15.50 11.69
C THR A 328 -15.98 -16.20 10.45
N HIS A 329 -16.27 -17.47 10.57
CA HIS A 329 -16.68 -18.38 9.52
C HIS A 329 -17.69 -17.74 8.55
N GLY A 330 -17.20 -17.04 7.54
CA GLY A 330 -17.95 -16.74 6.33
C GLY A 330 -17.48 -17.70 5.27
N LEU A 331 -18.37 -18.22 4.44
CA LEU A 331 -18.12 -19.17 3.34
C LEU A 331 -17.00 -18.76 2.37
N PHE A 332 -16.35 -17.60 2.56
CA PHE A 332 -15.30 -17.01 1.73
C PHE A 332 -14.25 -16.23 2.53
N GLY A 333 -13.99 -16.54 3.80
CA GLY A 333 -12.91 -15.94 4.58
C GLY A 333 -11.56 -16.54 4.18
N SER A 334 -10.56 -15.72 3.82
CA SER A 334 -9.21 -16.21 3.56
C SER A 334 -8.54 -16.68 4.84
N SER A 335 -7.82 -17.78 4.76
CA SER A 335 -7.05 -18.36 5.86
C SER A 335 -5.72 -17.64 6.15
N GLY A 336 -5.34 -16.63 5.35
CA GLY A 336 -4.10 -15.88 5.47
C GLY A 336 -4.33 -14.37 5.39
N ALA A 337 -3.92 -13.63 6.41
CA ALA A 337 -3.87 -12.18 6.36
C ALA A 337 -2.40 -11.75 6.38
N SER A 338 -1.96 -10.96 5.40
CA SER A 338 -0.64 -10.34 5.35
C SER A 338 -0.76 -8.84 5.62
N LEU A 339 0.26 -8.27 6.28
CA LEU A 339 0.31 -6.83 6.49
C LEU A 339 0.71 -6.13 5.18
N HIS A 340 0.00 -5.03 4.86
CA HIS A 340 0.40 -4.11 3.80
C HIS A 340 0.35 -2.64 4.22
N THR A 341 -0.07 -2.34 5.45
CA THR A 341 -0.11 -0.98 6.02
C THR A 341 1.28 -0.37 6.16
N LYS A 342 1.44 0.88 5.75
CA LYS A 342 2.63 1.70 5.94
C LYS A 342 2.22 2.93 6.73
N ALA A 343 2.59 2.95 8.01
CA ALA A 343 2.19 4.00 8.92
C ALA A 343 3.15 4.13 10.11
N PHE A 344 3.15 5.30 10.72
CA PHE A 344 3.76 5.47 12.03
C PHE A 344 2.96 6.45 12.90
N VAL A 345 3.10 6.31 14.21
CA VAL A 345 2.52 7.23 15.18
C VAL A 345 3.57 7.60 16.24
N ILE A 346 3.60 8.87 16.60
CA ILE A 346 4.55 9.49 17.53
C ILE A 346 3.79 10.13 18.67
N ASP A 347 4.10 9.74 19.90
CA ASP A 347 3.58 10.27 21.17
C ASP A 347 2.04 10.27 21.28
N GLY A 348 1.35 9.50 20.42
CA GLY A 348 -0.11 9.52 20.32
C GLY A 348 -0.69 10.88 19.89
N ALA A 349 0.09 11.70 19.20
CA ALA A 349 -0.29 13.03 18.76
C ALA A 349 -0.11 13.25 17.25
N ARG A 350 0.94 12.70 16.66
CA ARG A 350 1.30 12.89 15.25
C ARG A 350 1.42 11.55 14.55
N GLY A 351 1.26 11.51 13.23
CA GLY A 351 1.45 10.29 12.49
C GLY A 351 1.50 10.47 10.98
N PHE A 352 1.65 9.34 10.32
CA PHE A 352 1.69 9.21 8.87
C PHE A 352 0.93 7.95 8.46
N VAL A 353 0.18 8.02 7.38
CA VAL A 353 -0.40 6.88 6.65
C VAL A 353 -0.17 7.11 5.18
N GLY A 354 0.38 6.11 4.46
CA GLY A 354 0.66 6.28 3.05
C GLY A 354 1.20 5.02 2.37
N SER A 355 1.97 5.24 1.31
CA SER A 355 2.56 4.17 0.51
C SER A 355 4.02 3.87 0.87
N PHE A 356 4.68 4.69 1.70
CA PHE A 356 6.11 4.61 2.01
C PHE A 356 6.45 3.45 2.94
N ASN A 357 7.10 2.41 2.42
CA ASN A 357 7.71 1.36 3.23
C ASN A 357 9.01 1.86 3.88
N LEU A 358 9.35 1.26 5.02
CA LEU A 358 10.65 1.51 5.65
C LEU A 358 11.74 0.62 5.01
N ASP A 359 12.00 0.85 3.72
CA ASP A 359 12.98 0.11 2.93
C ASP A 359 13.77 1.03 1.98
N PRO A 360 14.93 0.58 1.47
CA PRO A 360 15.77 1.36 0.58
C PRO A 360 15.09 1.69 -0.76
N ARG A 361 14.16 0.85 -1.23
CA ARG A 361 13.43 1.06 -2.48
C ARG A 361 12.48 2.25 -2.37
N SER A 362 11.67 2.32 -1.31
CA SER A 362 10.82 3.49 -1.03
C SER A 362 11.65 4.75 -0.77
N ALA A 363 12.78 4.62 -0.06
CA ALA A 363 13.63 5.76 0.23
C ALA A 363 14.31 6.35 -1.02
N ASN A 364 14.72 5.51 -2.00
CA ASN A 364 15.64 5.96 -3.07
C ASN A 364 15.14 5.76 -4.50
N LEU A 365 14.21 4.83 -4.75
CA LEU A 365 13.81 4.44 -6.10
C LEU A 365 12.37 4.81 -6.44
N ASN A 366 11.42 4.39 -5.64
CA ASN A 366 10.01 4.66 -5.90
C ASN A 366 9.62 6.08 -5.52
N THR A 367 8.66 6.65 -6.24
CA THR A 367 7.94 7.80 -5.69
C THR A 367 6.85 7.29 -4.76
N GLU A 368 6.71 7.95 -3.63
CA GLU A 368 5.77 7.59 -2.58
C GLU A 368 4.91 8.80 -2.22
N MET A 369 3.73 8.54 -1.63
CA MET A 369 2.87 9.59 -1.10
C MET A 369 2.17 9.14 0.18
N GLY A 370 1.67 10.11 0.94
CA GLY A 370 0.86 9.83 2.11
C GLY A 370 0.41 11.08 2.83
N VAL A 371 -0.30 10.86 3.92
CA VAL A 371 -0.91 11.89 4.75
C VAL A 371 -0.11 12.00 6.04
N LEU A 372 0.44 13.16 6.28
CA LEU A 372 1.02 13.57 7.56
C LEU A 372 -0.05 14.31 8.36
N PHE A 373 -0.15 14.03 9.64
CA PHE A 373 -1.10 14.70 10.52
C PHE A 373 -0.53 14.96 11.90
N ASP A 374 -0.97 16.06 12.48
CA ASP A 374 -0.76 16.41 13.89
C ASP A 374 -2.15 16.53 14.52
N ASP A 375 -2.69 15.39 14.95
CA ASP A 375 -4.03 15.25 15.48
C ASP A 375 -4.10 14.09 16.49
N PRO A 376 -4.36 14.37 17.78
CA PRO A 376 -4.39 13.33 18.82
C PRO A 376 -5.52 12.30 18.63
N GLY A 377 -6.61 12.65 17.96
CA GLY A 377 -7.71 11.74 17.66
C GLY A 377 -7.27 10.66 16.67
N LEU A 378 -6.79 11.09 15.49
CA LEU A 378 -6.25 10.20 14.47
C LEU A 378 -5.05 9.38 14.98
N ALA A 379 -4.16 10.03 15.74
CA ALA A 379 -3.00 9.36 16.33
C ALA A 379 -3.41 8.26 17.32
N ARG A 380 -4.47 8.48 18.09
CA ARG A 380 -5.04 7.48 19.00
C ARG A 380 -5.57 6.27 18.23
N ASP A 381 -6.33 6.51 17.15
CA ASP A 381 -6.89 5.44 16.33
C ASP A 381 -5.78 4.62 15.65
N LEU A 382 -4.78 5.29 15.11
CA LEU A 382 -3.62 4.61 14.52
C LEU A 382 -2.81 3.84 15.56
N ARG A 383 -2.66 4.38 16.77
CA ARG A 383 -2.02 3.67 17.88
C ARG A 383 -2.81 2.44 18.30
N GLN A 384 -4.14 2.51 18.31
CA GLN A 384 -4.99 1.35 18.58
C GLN A 384 -4.82 0.27 17.50
N GLU A 385 -4.72 0.67 16.23
CA GLU A 385 -4.44 -0.27 15.13
C GLU A 385 -3.06 -0.94 15.30
N TYR A 386 -2.01 -0.18 15.66
CA TYR A 386 -0.71 -0.77 16.00
C TYR A 386 -0.83 -1.80 17.12
N LEU A 387 -1.52 -1.46 18.21
CA LEU A 387 -1.69 -2.38 19.35
C LEU A 387 -2.50 -3.62 18.97
N ARG A 388 -3.51 -3.46 18.11
CA ARG A 388 -4.28 -4.58 17.57
C ARG A 388 -3.41 -5.52 16.73
N LEU A 389 -2.56 -4.96 15.86
CA LEU A 389 -1.63 -5.74 15.03
C LEU A 389 -0.56 -6.44 15.88
N ALA A 390 -0.04 -5.78 16.92
CA ALA A 390 0.93 -6.34 17.87
C ALA A 390 0.30 -7.31 18.90
N ALA A 391 -1.04 -7.52 18.86
CA ALA A 391 -1.73 -8.38 19.82
C ALA A 391 -1.29 -9.85 19.68
N PRO A 392 -1.35 -10.63 20.79
CA PRO A 392 -0.91 -12.04 20.82
C PRO A 392 -1.53 -12.93 19.74
N VAL A 393 -2.79 -12.68 19.38
CA VAL A 393 -3.52 -13.47 18.39
C VAL A 393 -3.13 -13.16 16.93
N LEU A 394 -2.35 -12.10 16.68
CA LEU A 394 -1.94 -11.69 15.35
C LEU A 394 -0.44 -11.74 15.14
N SER A 395 0.35 -11.57 16.21
CA SER A 395 1.80 -11.39 16.08
C SER A 395 2.57 -12.20 17.11
N TYR A 396 3.69 -12.71 16.66
CA TYR A 396 4.77 -13.19 17.51
C TYR A 396 5.56 -11.99 18.05
N ALA A 397 5.89 -11.99 19.35
CA ALA A 397 6.89 -11.05 19.87
C ALA A 397 8.28 -11.63 19.65
N VAL A 398 9.13 -10.87 18.96
CA VAL A 398 10.52 -11.31 18.72
C VAL A 398 11.40 -10.88 19.88
N ARG A 399 12.28 -11.77 20.35
CA ARG A 399 13.18 -11.50 21.48
C ARG A 399 14.53 -12.16 21.31
N ARG A 400 15.49 -11.78 22.15
CA ARG A 400 16.77 -12.49 22.31
C ARG A 400 16.64 -13.57 23.38
N GLY A 401 17.05 -14.78 23.07
CA GLY A 401 17.26 -15.86 24.05
C GLY A 401 18.47 -15.61 24.95
N ALA A 402 18.55 -16.34 26.05
CA ALA A 402 19.69 -16.26 26.96
C ALA A 402 21.03 -16.69 26.31
N ASP A 403 20.95 -17.53 25.30
CA ASP A 403 22.07 -18.00 24.47
C ASP A 403 22.46 -17.04 23.34
N GLY A 404 21.74 -15.91 23.24
CA GLY A 404 21.90 -14.93 22.15
C GLY A 404 21.19 -15.30 20.84
N SER A 405 20.41 -16.37 20.80
CA SER A 405 19.58 -16.72 19.65
C SER A 405 18.38 -15.78 19.51
N THR A 406 17.86 -15.64 18.28
CA THR A 406 16.56 -14.99 18.07
C THR A 406 15.44 -15.98 18.29
N GLN A 407 14.44 -15.59 19.07
CA GLN A 407 13.29 -16.41 19.43
C GLN A 407 11.99 -15.67 19.19
N TRP A 408 10.95 -16.40 18.85
CA TRP A 408 9.59 -15.90 18.67
C TRP A 408 8.72 -16.40 19.82
N LEU A 409 8.09 -15.47 20.51
CA LEU A 409 7.17 -15.79 21.60
C LEU A 409 5.75 -15.79 21.05
N ASP A 410 5.15 -16.97 20.91
CA ASP A 410 3.72 -17.11 20.67
C ASP A 410 2.98 -16.88 21.99
N ARG A 411 2.31 -15.73 22.06
CA ARG A 411 1.55 -15.30 23.23
C ARG A 411 0.06 -15.64 23.11
N SER A 412 -0.35 -16.31 22.03
CA SER A 412 -1.74 -16.76 21.85
C SER A 412 -2.04 -18.03 22.63
N THR A 413 -1.00 -18.78 23.02
CA THR A 413 -1.09 -20.01 23.81
C THR A 413 -0.93 -19.74 25.30
N GLN A 414 -1.42 -20.66 26.15
CA GLN A 414 -1.26 -20.62 27.61
C GLN A 414 -0.70 -21.97 28.10
N PRO A 415 0.56 -22.03 28.62
CA PRO A 415 1.53 -20.93 28.70
C PRO A 415 2.02 -20.47 27.33
N PRO A 416 2.60 -19.24 27.23
CA PRO A 416 3.20 -18.78 25.98
C PRO A 416 4.31 -19.72 25.49
N GLN A 417 4.28 -20.02 24.18
CA GLN A 417 5.25 -20.93 23.55
C GLN A 417 6.44 -20.16 22.98
N VAL A 418 7.64 -20.66 23.21
CA VAL A 418 8.86 -20.15 22.61
C VAL A 418 9.20 -20.97 21.37
N LEU A 419 9.38 -20.32 20.24
CA LEU A 419 9.77 -20.90 18.97
C LEU A 419 11.22 -20.47 18.66
N GLU A 420 12.07 -21.42 18.31
CA GLU A 420 13.50 -21.19 18.06
C GLU A 420 13.80 -20.95 16.56
N HIS A 421 12.80 -21.04 15.73
CA HIS A 421 12.89 -20.85 14.27
C HIS A 421 11.75 -19.97 13.79
N GLU A 422 11.96 -19.34 12.61
CA GLU A 422 10.94 -18.57 11.90
C GLU A 422 9.60 -19.33 11.89
N PRO A 423 8.54 -18.78 12.52
CA PRO A 423 7.24 -19.44 12.63
C PRO A 423 6.60 -19.72 11.27
N ASP A 424 5.82 -20.78 11.18
CA ASP A 424 5.01 -21.15 10.01
C ASP A 424 5.81 -21.34 8.71
N THR A 425 7.13 -21.61 8.81
CA THR A 425 8.03 -21.72 7.65
C THR A 425 8.58 -23.13 7.49
N SER A 426 8.77 -23.53 6.23
CA SER A 426 9.51 -24.76 5.91
C SER A 426 11.03 -24.54 6.03
N TRP A 427 11.76 -25.63 6.22
CA TRP A 427 13.23 -25.60 6.19
C TRP A 427 13.77 -25.01 4.87
N TRP A 428 13.14 -25.35 3.74
CA TRP A 428 13.52 -24.83 2.43
C TRP A 428 13.37 -23.31 2.34
N LEU A 429 12.26 -22.75 2.82
CA LEU A 429 12.03 -21.31 2.78
C LEU A 429 13.09 -20.57 3.61
N ARG A 430 13.40 -21.06 4.82
CA ARG A 430 14.44 -20.48 5.67
C ARG A 430 15.83 -20.53 5.01
N THR A 431 16.18 -21.68 4.41
CA THR A 431 17.49 -21.87 3.77
C THR A 431 17.64 -20.98 2.53
N THR A 432 16.61 -20.89 1.69
CA THR A 432 16.63 -20.03 0.50
C THR A 432 16.67 -18.55 0.87
N THR A 433 15.91 -18.12 1.87
CA THR A 433 15.97 -16.73 2.38
C THR A 433 17.36 -16.40 2.91
N ARG A 434 17.99 -17.31 3.69
CA ARG A 434 19.36 -17.13 4.18
C ARG A 434 20.37 -17.07 3.02
N ALA A 435 20.21 -17.87 1.96
CA ALA A 435 21.08 -17.78 0.79
C ALA A 435 20.93 -16.42 0.06
N ILE A 436 19.70 -15.91 -0.04
CA ILE A 436 19.42 -14.59 -0.62
C ILE A 436 20.09 -13.47 0.21
N SER A 437 20.17 -13.62 1.54
CA SER A 437 20.75 -12.60 2.41
C SER A 437 22.25 -12.35 2.13
N TRP A 438 22.95 -13.25 1.45
CA TRP A 438 24.36 -13.06 1.06
C TRP A 438 24.52 -12.23 -0.22
N LEU A 439 23.44 -12.04 -0.97
CA LEU A 439 23.50 -11.24 -2.21
C LEU A 439 23.53 -9.73 -1.87
N PRO A 440 24.29 -8.91 -2.64
CA PRO A 440 24.38 -7.46 -2.44
C PRO A 440 23.17 -6.73 -3.07
N ILE A 441 21.95 -7.15 -2.77
CA ILE A 441 20.72 -6.63 -3.38
C ILE A 441 19.96 -5.64 -2.49
N GLU A 442 20.46 -5.32 -1.29
CA GLU A 442 19.77 -4.48 -0.31
C GLU A 442 19.30 -3.13 -0.88
N SER A 443 20.09 -2.52 -1.77
CA SER A 443 19.74 -1.25 -2.40
C SER A 443 18.52 -1.34 -3.35
N GLN A 444 18.09 -2.53 -3.68
CA GLN A 444 16.97 -2.82 -4.59
C GLN A 444 15.70 -3.30 -3.86
N LEU A 445 15.84 -3.57 -2.55
CA LEU A 445 14.76 -4.04 -1.67
C LEU A 445 13.86 -2.91 -1.22
#